data_c40d77f5b58dc7f5d4ec455c28a4e513
#
_entry.id   c40d77f5b58dc7f5d4ec455c28a4e513
#
_cell.length_a   1.000
_cell.length_b   1.000
_cell.length_c   1.000
_cell.angle_alpha   90.00
_cell.angle_beta   90.00
_cell.angle_gamma   90.00
#
_symmetry.space_group_name_H-M   'P 1'
#
loop_
_entity.id
_entity.type
_entity.pdbx_description
1 polymer ?
#
loop_
_entity_poly.entity_id
_entity_poly.type
_entity_poly.pdbx_seq_one_letter_code
_entity_poly.pdbx_strand_id
1 'polypeptide(L)'
;NEQPFNVWNTWTEYINRLIGAIAGLFILGGLIISFFAKIQKAKKVFLCMLLLLLTFFQAWWGAMVVATNIVPWVLTVHMVIAALMIGLQLLIIQQWTAQKNKIPQAIRRIAFLGIFILIIQIIIGTQVRQHVDDWLSFNSRNSIDLTPFTDFISHRTVALVLIIYVLILTFMNYLKKVH
;
A
#
# COMPACT_ATOMS: atom_id res chain seq x y z
N ASN A 1 27.36 3.64 19.32
CA ASN A 1 27.37 2.20 19.02
C ASN A 1 26.94 2.04 17.56
N GLU A 2 27.92 1.87 16.66
CA GLU A 2 27.65 1.54 15.26
C GLU A 2 27.06 0.13 15.22
N GLN A 3 25.86 -0.01 14.66
CA GLN A 3 25.27 -1.32 14.45
C GLN A 3 26.15 -2.12 13.48
N PRO A 4 26.44 -3.39 13.75
CA PRO A 4 27.27 -4.19 12.86
C PRO A 4 26.64 -4.25 11.47
N PHE A 5 27.46 -4.08 10.43
CA PHE A 5 27.03 -4.13 9.03
C PHE A 5 26.29 -5.43 8.73
N ASN A 6 25.00 -5.30 8.35
CA ASN A 6 24.16 -6.45 8.00
C ASN A 6 23.91 -6.47 6.50
N VAL A 7 24.55 -7.40 5.81
CA VAL A 7 24.47 -7.58 4.36
C VAL A 7 23.03 -7.72 3.89
N TRP A 8 22.20 -8.51 4.58
CA TRP A 8 20.81 -8.75 4.22
C TRP A 8 19.94 -7.48 4.29
N ASN A 9 20.10 -6.69 5.34
CA ASN A 9 19.37 -5.44 5.48
C ASN A 9 19.75 -4.44 4.37
N THR A 10 21.04 -4.34 4.07
CA THR A 10 21.54 -3.46 3.01
C THR A 10 21.03 -3.89 1.64
N TRP A 11 21.06 -5.20 1.34
CA TRP A 11 20.57 -5.71 0.06
C TRP A 11 19.05 -5.53 -0.10
N THR A 12 18.26 -5.82 0.94
CA THR A 12 16.80 -5.62 0.91
C THR A 12 16.43 -4.16 0.70
N GLU A 13 17.13 -3.24 1.34
CA GLU A 13 16.94 -1.80 1.13
C GLU A 13 17.28 -1.38 -0.30
N TYR A 14 18.42 -1.83 -0.82
CA TYR A 14 18.85 -1.52 -2.19
C TYR A 14 17.86 -2.05 -3.24
N ILE A 15 17.43 -3.31 -3.12
CA ILE A 15 16.46 -3.93 -4.04
C ILE A 15 15.13 -3.18 -3.98
N ASN A 16 14.65 -2.82 -2.80
CA ASN A 16 13.41 -2.05 -2.64
C ASN A 16 13.48 -0.68 -3.34
N ARG A 17 14.60 0.03 -3.17
CA ARG A 17 14.84 1.31 -3.87
C ARG A 17 14.90 1.14 -5.39
N LEU A 18 15.55 0.06 -5.87
CA LEU A 18 15.63 -0.25 -7.30
C LEU A 18 14.25 -0.52 -7.90
N ILE A 19 13.43 -1.35 -7.24
CA ILE A 19 12.04 -1.61 -7.66
C ILE A 19 11.24 -0.30 -7.69
N GLY A 20 11.39 0.55 -6.69
CA GLY A 20 10.76 1.87 -6.64
C GLY A 20 11.16 2.77 -7.82
N ALA A 21 12.46 2.78 -8.16
CA ALA A 21 12.97 3.54 -9.31
C ALA A 21 12.39 3.02 -10.64
N ILE A 22 12.36 1.71 -10.84
CA ILE A 22 11.76 1.07 -12.03
C ILE A 22 10.26 1.41 -12.11
N ALA A 23 9.53 1.31 -11.02
CA ALA A 23 8.12 1.69 -10.97
C ALA A 23 7.92 3.18 -11.32
N GLY A 24 8.80 4.07 -10.82
CA GLY A 24 8.81 5.49 -11.16
C GLY A 24 9.01 5.75 -12.66
N LEU A 25 9.91 4.99 -13.31
CA LEU A 25 10.11 5.07 -14.77
C LEU A 25 8.86 4.64 -15.55
N PHE A 26 8.16 3.58 -15.13
CA PHE A 26 6.89 3.19 -15.75
C PHE A 26 5.81 4.25 -15.57
N ILE A 27 5.72 4.88 -14.40
CA ILE A 27 4.78 5.98 -14.13
C ILE A 27 5.09 7.19 -15.02
N LEU A 28 6.37 7.54 -15.18
CA LEU A 28 6.81 8.60 -16.10
C LEU A 28 6.44 8.27 -17.54
N GLY A 29 6.67 7.03 -17.99
CA GLY A 29 6.23 6.55 -19.30
C GLY A 29 4.73 6.68 -19.49
N GLY A 30 3.93 6.32 -18.48
CA GLY A 30 2.47 6.50 -18.48
C GLY A 30 2.05 7.97 -18.62
N LEU A 31 2.76 8.89 -17.95
CA LEU A 31 2.54 10.32 -18.10
C LEU A 31 2.83 10.78 -19.53
N ILE A 32 3.96 10.39 -20.10
CA ILE A 32 4.34 10.73 -21.49
C ILE A 32 3.26 10.25 -22.45
N ILE A 33 2.80 8.99 -22.33
CA ILE A 33 1.73 8.42 -23.16
C ILE A 33 0.43 9.21 -22.99
N SER A 34 0.13 9.70 -21.79
CA SER A 34 -1.10 10.46 -21.52
C SER A 34 -1.20 11.75 -22.32
N PHE A 35 -0.09 12.38 -22.72
CA PHE A 35 -0.07 13.56 -23.58
C PHE A 35 -0.56 13.28 -25.01
N PHE A 36 -0.50 12.02 -25.45
CA PHE A 36 -0.98 11.57 -26.76
C PHE A 36 -2.41 11.04 -26.72
N ALA A 37 -3.07 11.03 -25.57
CA ALA A 37 -4.44 10.56 -25.43
C ALA A 37 -5.43 11.43 -26.23
N LYS A 38 -6.30 10.79 -27.02
CA LYS A 38 -7.30 11.48 -27.84
C LYS A 38 -8.55 11.88 -27.02
N ILE A 39 -8.92 11.06 -26.03
CA ILE A 39 -10.14 11.21 -25.22
C ILE A 39 -9.74 11.52 -23.77
N GLN A 40 -10.39 12.53 -23.17
CA GLN A 40 -10.16 12.94 -21.76
C GLN A 40 -8.68 13.22 -21.42
N LYS A 41 -7.93 13.77 -22.38
CA LYS A 41 -6.49 14.04 -22.25
C LYS A 41 -6.16 14.76 -20.95
N ALA A 42 -6.80 15.90 -20.67
CA ALA A 42 -6.50 16.71 -19.48
C ALA A 42 -6.66 15.90 -18.18
N LYS A 43 -7.71 15.07 -18.05
CA LYS A 43 -7.93 14.22 -16.89
C LYS A 43 -6.85 13.16 -16.75
N LYS A 44 -6.47 12.50 -17.86
CA LYS A 44 -5.43 11.46 -17.86
C LYS A 44 -4.06 12.03 -17.49
N VAL A 45 -3.70 13.17 -18.09
CA VAL A 45 -2.46 13.88 -17.78
C VAL A 45 -2.44 14.28 -16.30
N PHE A 46 -3.53 14.88 -15.80
CA PHE A 46 -3.62 15.27 -14.40
C PHE A 46 -3.43 14.10 -13.43
N LEU A 47 -4.10 12.97 -13.67
CA LEU A 47 -3.98 11.79 -12.80
C LEU A 47 -2.58 11.18 -12.85
N CYS A 48 -1.96 11.09 -14.04
CA CYS A 48 -0.60 10.58 -14.19
C CYS A 48 0.43 11.54 -13.55
N MET A 49 0.24 12.86 -13.66
CA MET A 49 1.07 13.85 -13.01
C MET A 49 0.95 13.75 -11.48
N LEU A 50 -0.27 13.63 -10.96
CA LEU A 50 -0.50 13.45 -9.53
C LEU A 50 0.19 12.17 -9.01
N LEU A 51 0.08 11.06 -9.76
CA LEU A 51 0.74 9.81 -9.40
C LEU A 51 2.27 9.97 -9.39
N LEU A 52 2.84 10.66 -10.38
CA LEU A 52 4.28 10.92 -10.44
C LEU A 52 4.75 11.78 -9.26
N LEU A 53 4.01 12.84 -8.90
CA LEU A 53 4.32 13.69 -7.74
C LEU A 53 4.27 12.88 -6.43
N LEU A 54 3.24 12.03 -6.27
CA LEU A 54 3.16 11.13 -5.12
C LEU A 54 4.31 10.12 -5.09
N THR A 55 4.79 9.66 -6.24
CA THR A 55 5.95 8.76 -6.33
C THR A 55 7.23 9.44 -5.83
N PHE A 56 7.48 10.69 -6.23
CA PHE A 56 8.61 11.46 -5.70
C PHE A 56 8.48 11.70 -4.19
N PHE A 57 7.30 12.10 -3.74
CA PHE A 57 7.02 12.25 -2.31
C PHE A 57 7.27 10.96 -1.54
N GLN A 58 6.79 9.82 -2.07
CA GLN A 58 6.95 8.50 -1.47
C GLN A 58 8.40 8.06 -1.39
N ALA A 59 9.21 8.36 -2.43
CA ALA A 59 10.64 8.07 -2.41
C ALA A 59 11.36 8.89 -1.34
N TRP A 60 11.06 10.20 -1.24
CA TRP A 60 11.60 11.06 -0.20
C TRP A 60 11.15 10.63 1.20
N TRP A 61 9.85 10.35 1.38
CA TRP A 61 9.33 9.87 2.66
C TRP A 61 9.90 8.51 3.06
N GLY A 62 10.13 7.62 2.10
CA GLY A 62 10.81 6.35 2.32
C GLY A 62 12.25 6.50 2.85
N ALA A 63 12.97 7.51 2.39
CA ALA A 63 14.27 7.85 2.96
C ALA A 63 14.14 8.33 4.42
N MET A 64 13.09 9.10 4.75
CA MET A 64 12.80 9.50 6.13
C MET A 64 12.47 8.31 7.04
N VAL A 65 11.74 7.30 6.53
CA VAL A 65 11.48 6.05 7.28
C VAL A 65 12.78 5.41 7.75
N VAL A 66 13.77 5.31 6.88
CA VAL A 66 15.08 4.74 7.22
C VAL A 66 15.86 5.66 8.15
N ALA A 67 15.90 6.97 7.87
CA ALA A 67 16.64 7.96 8.66
C ALA A 67 16.12 8.09 10.10
N THR A 68 14.84 7.80 10.33
CA THR A 68 14.20 7.85 11.66
C THR A 68 14.26 6.51 12.40
N ASN A 69 15.05 5.53 11.93
CA ASN A 69 15.06 4.17 12.48
C ASN A 69 13.66 3.54 12.53
N ILE A 70 12.86 3.80 11.48
CA ILE A 70 11.56 3.17 11.25
C ILE A 70 10.53 3.50 12.35
N VAL A 71 10.49 4.77 12.77
CA VAL A 71 9.47 5.25 13.71
C VAL A 71 8.06 4.92 13.21
N PRO A 72 7.15 4.35 14.03
CA PRO A 72 5.87 3.78 13.61
C PRO A 72 4.98 4.74 12.82
N TRP A 73 4.82 5.99 13.25
CA TRP A 73 3.96 6.94 12.57
C TRP A 73 4.52 7.33 11.17
N VAL A 74 5.85 7.41 11.01
CA VAL A 74 6.49 7.69 9.71
C VAL A 74 6.24 6.53 8.76
N LEU A 75 6.38 5.30 9.25
CA LEU A 75 6.06 4.09 8.50
C LEU A 75 4.58 4.01 8.14
N THR A 76 3.68 4.31 9.10
CA THR A 76 2.22 4.31 8.87
C THR A 76 1.85 5.26 7.72
N VAL A 77 2.35 6.49 7.74
CA VAL A 77 2.10 7.47 6.67
C VAL A 77 2.61 6.96 5.33
N HIS A 78 3.82 6.37 5.28
CA HIS A 78 4.38 5.77 4.09
C HIS A 78 3.47 4.68 3.51
N MET A 79 3.00 3.76 4.34
CA MET A 79 2.13 2.66 3.93
C MET A 79 0.75 3.13 3.46
N VAL A 80 0.16 4.14 4.13
CA VAL A 80 -1.13 4.71 3.72
C VAL A 80 -1.01 5.40 2.36
N ILE A 81 0.05 6.18 2.15
CA ILE A 81 0.28 6.84 0.85
C ILE A 81 0.49 5.79 -0.25
N ALA A 82 1.24 4.71 0.01
CA ALA A 82 1.41 3.61 -0.94
C ALA A 82 0.06 2.99 -1.32
N ALA A 83 -0.83 2.75 -0.35
CA ALA A 83 -2.18 2.23 -0.61
C ALA A 83 -3.02 3.21 -1.46
N LEU A 84 -2.95 4.52 -1.19
CA LEU A 84 -3.61 5.55 -1.99
C LEU A 84 -3.08 5.59 -3.43
N MET A 85 -1.76 5.42 -3.62
CA MET A 85 -1.14 5.35 -4.96
C MET A 85 -1.64 4.15 -5.75
N ILE A 86 -1.80 2.99 -5.12
CA ILE A 86 -2.42 1.81 -5.77
C ILE A 86 -3.85 2.14 -6.21
N GLY A 87 -4.64 2.77 -5.35
CA GLY A 87 -6.00 3.23 -5.69
C GLY A 87 -6.00 4.18 -6.89
N LEU A 88 -5.07 5.13 -6.91
CA LEU A 88 -4.92 6.09 -8.02
C LEU A 88 -4.50 5.39 -9.33
N GLN A 89 -3.60 4.40 -9.27
CA GLN A 89 -3.22 3.60 -10.44
C GLN A 89 -4.43 2.85 -11.02
N LEU A 90 -5.26 2.24 -10.17
CA LEU A 90 -6.49 1.57 -10.61
C LEU A 90 -7.45 2.55 -11.28
N LEU A 91 -7.60 3.77 -10.75
CA LEU A 91 -8.40 4.81 -11.40
C LEU A 91 -7.84 5.21 -12.77
N ILE A 92 -6.52 5.32 -12.91
CA ILE A 92 -5.85 5.61 -14.18
C ILE A 92 -6.16 4.48 -15.18
N ILE A 93 -5.95 3.22 -14.82
CA ILE A 93 -6.24 2.06 -15.66
C ILE A 93 -7.70 2.09 -16.13
N GLN A 94 -8.64 2.37 -15.24
CA GLN A 94 -10.06 2.48 -15.58
C GLN A 94 -10.34 3.59 -16.62
N GLN A 95 -9.60 4.70 -16.58
CA GLN A 95 -9.74 5.77 -17.59
C GLN A 95 -9.22 5.36 -18.99
N TRP A 96 -8.32 4.37 -19.05
CA TRP A 96 -7.80 3.87 -20.33
C TRP A 96 -8.66 2.75 -20.92
N THR A 97 -9.28 1.91 -20.09
CA THR A 97 -10.05 0.72 -20.54
C THR A 97 -11.46 1.02 -21.03
N ALA A 98 -11.91 2.28 -20.95
CA ALA A 98 -13.23 2.74 -21.44
C ALA A 98 -14.46 1.94 -20.91
N GLN A 99 -14.28 1.01 -20.00
CA GLN A 99 -15.38 0.24 -19.41
C GLN A 99 -16.17 1.11 -18.43
N LYS A 100 -17.23 1.73 -18.91
CA LYS A 100 -18.22 2.46 -18.09
C LYS A 100 -19.26 1.51 -17.51
N ASN A 101 -18.85 0.45 -16.84
CA ASN A 101 -19.79 -0.37 -16.10
C ASN A 101 -20.31 0.45 -14.91
N LYS A 102 -21.61 0.67 -14.85
CA LYS A 102 -22.25 1.33 -13.71
C LYS A 102 -22.19 0.38 -12.52
N ILE A 103 -21.24 0.61 -11.62
CA ILE A 103 -21.13 -0.14 -10.38
C ILE A 103 -22.35 0.21 -9.50
N PRO A 104 -23.14 -0.78 -9.04
CA PRO A 104 -24.25 -0.55 -8.13
C PRO A 104 -23.79 0.21 -6.88
N GLN A 105 -24.63 1.15 -6.42
CA GLN A 105 -24.29 2.00 -5.28
C GLN A 105 -23.98 1.19 -4.01
N ALA A 106 -24.64 0.05 -3.81
CA ALA A 106 -24.37 -0.87 -2.71
C ALA A 106 -22.92 -1.40 -2.77
N ILE A 107 -22.46 -1.89 -3.92
CA ILE A 107 -21.08 -2.39 -4.08
C ILE A 107 -20.07 -1.27 -3.82
N ARG A 108 -20.34 -0.04 -4.27
CA ARG A 108 -19.47 1.11 -4.02
C ARG A 108 -19.35 1.42 -2.53
N ARG A 109 -20.48 1.42 -1.77
CA ARG A 109 -20.46 1.64 -0.31
C ARG A 109 -19.66 0.56 0.41
N ILE A 110 -19.88 -0.69 0.03
CA ILE A 110 -19.14 -1.83 0.59
C ILE A 110 -17.64 -1.68 0.30
N ALA A 111 -17.23 -1.33 -0.93
CA ALA A 111 -15.83 -1.10 -1.27
C ALA A 111 -15.18 0.01 -0.43
N PHE A 112 -15.90 1.12 -0.16
CA PHE A 112 -15.41 2.18 0.73
C PHE A 112 -15.21 1.68 2.17
N LEU A 113 -16.10 0.84 2.69
CA LEU A 113 -15.93 0.20 3.99
C LEU A 113 -14.66 -0.67 4.01
N GLY A 114 -14.40 -1.42 2.94
CA GLY A 114 -13.19 -2.22 2.80
C GLY A 114 -11.91 -1.38 2.83
N ILE A 115 -11.89 -0.22 2.16
CA ILE A 115 -10.76 0.72 2.21
C ILE A 115 -10.55 1.24 3.64
N PHE A 116 -11.63 1.57 4.35
CA PHE A 116 -11.55 2.03 5.73
C PHE A 116 -10.95 0.95 6.65
N ILE A 117 -11.41 -0.30 6.53
CA ILE A 117 -10.85 -1.43 7.28
C ILE A 117 -9.38 -1.65 6.92
N LEU A 118 -9.01 -1.51 5.64
CA LEU A 118 -7.61 -1.62 5.20
C LEU A 118 -6.71 -0.57 5.86
N ILE A 119 -7.17 0.67 5.98
CA ILE A 119 -6.41 1.73 6.67
C ILE A 119 -6.20 1.38 8.15
N ILE A 120 -7.26 0.92 8.84
CA ILE A 120 -7.15 0.44 10.22
C ILE A 120 -6.14 -0.70 10.32
N GLN A 121 -6.18 -1.65 9.38
CA GLN A 121 -5.26 -2.78 9.32
C GLN A 121 -3.81 -2.34 9.16
N ILE A 122 -3.53 -1.32 8.35
CA ILE A 122 -2.19 -0.74 8.20
C ILE A 122 -1.73 -0.13 9.53
N ILE A 123 -2.59 0.64 10.20
CA ILE A 123 -2.26 1.28 11.48
C ILE A 123 -1.93 0.23 12.55
N ILE A 124 -2.78 -0.77 12.72
CA ILE A 124 -2.53 -1.84 13.70
C ILE A 124 -1.26 -2.62 13.34
N GLY A 125 -1.04 -2.92 12.05
CA GLY A 125 0.14 -3.65 11.58
C GLY A 125 1.46 -2.92 11.89
N THR A 126 1.48 -1.60 11.80
CA THR A 126 2.67 -0.81 12.17
C THR A 126 2.91 -0.79 13.68
N GLN A 127 1.86 -0.86 14.50
CA GLN A 127 1.98 -1.01 15.96
C GLN A 127 2.55 -2.40 16.34
N VAL A 128 2.01 -3.46 15.73
CA VAL A 128 2.54 -4.83 15.94
C VAL A 128 4.04 -4.89 15.62
N ARG A 129 4.43 -4.29 14.50
CA ARG A 129 5.84 -4.24 14.13
C ARG A 129 6.68 -3.53 15.19
N GLN A 130 6.22 -2.38 15.70
CA GLN A 130 6.92 -1.66 16.76
C GLN A 130 7.12 -2.54 17.99
N HIS A 131 6.07 -3.22 18.47
CA HIS A 131 6.16 -4.10 19.62
C HIS A 131 7.18 -5.24 19.41
N VAL A 132 7.23 -5.79 18.19
CA VAL A 132 8.23 -6.82 17.84
C VAL A 132 9.65 -6.25 17.84
N ASP A 133 9.85 -5.07 17.25
CA ASP A 133 11.16 -4.43 17.19
C ASP A 133 11.67 -4.06 18.62
N ASP A 134 10.78 -3.53 19.46
CA ASP A 134 11.08 -3.21 20.87
C ASP A 134 11.43 -4.47 21.67
N TRP A 135 10.67 -5.55 21.48
CA TRP A 135 10.99 -6.82 22.11
C TRP A 135 12.36 -7.35 21.70
N LEU A 136 12.66 -7.33 20.41
CA LEU A 136 13.92 -7.85 19.85
C LEU A 136 15.13 -7.01 20.26
N SER A 137 14.95 -5.78 20.69
CA SER A 137 16.04 -4.94 21.20
C SER A 137 16.63 -5.46 22.54
N PHE A 138 15.83 -6.20 23.31
CA PHE A 138 16.22 -6.73 24.64
C PHE A 138 16.27 -8.26 24.70
N ASN A 139 15.68 -8.97 23.74
CA ASN A 139 15.49 -10.42 23.79
C ASN A 139 15.93 -11.11 22.49
N SER A 140 16.19 -12.42 22.55
CA SER A 140 16.48 -13.20 21.37
C SER A 140 15.19 -13.49 20.58
N ARG A 141 15.31 -13.68 19.27
CA ARG A 141 14.17 -13.97 18.37
C ARG A 141 13.43 -15.29 18.74
N ASN A 142 14.15 -16.25 19.29
CA ASN A 142 13.58 -17.55 19.66
C ASN A 142 12.72 -17.50 20.94
N SER A 143 12.81 -16.42 21.72
CA SER A 143 12.03 -16.24 22.94
C SER A 143 10.78 -15.39 22.75
N ILE A 144 10.47 -14.95 21.52
CA ILE A 144 9.33 -14.08 21.28
C ILE A 144 8.01 -14.87 21.41
N ASP A 145 7.18 -14.45 22.34
CA ASP A 145 5.78 -14.86 22.43
C ASP A 145 4.90 -13.68 22.06
N LEU A 146 4.19 -13.78 20.95
CA LEU A 146 3.28 -12.74 20.45
C LEU A 146 1.87 -12.85 21.01
N THR A 147 1.56 -13.95 21.73
CA THR A 147 0.20 -14.18 22.25
C THR A 147 -0.27 -13.17 23.27
N PRO A 148 0.56 -12.56 24.14
CA PRO A 148 0.12 -11.53 25.05
C PRO A 148 -0.11 -10.16 24.39
N PHE A 149 0.35 -9.96 23.15
CA PHE A 149 0.17 -8.68 22.46
C PHE A 149 -1.24 -8.60 21.84
N THR A 150 -2.12 -7.82 22.45
CA THR A 150 -3.48 -7.58 21.96
C THR A 150 -3.50 -7.05 20.53
N ASP A 151 -2.53 -6.21 20.17
CA ASP A 151 -2.39 -5.64 18.83
C ASP A 151 -2.09 -6.71 17.78
N PHE A 152 -1.28 -7.73 18.13
CA PHE A 152 -1.01 -8.85 17.23
C PHE A 152 -2.27 -9.68 16.98
N ILE A 153 -3.04 -10.00 18.04
CA ILE A 153 -4.29 -10.76 17.92
C ILE A 153 -5.31 -9.95 17.09
N SER A 154 -5.44 -8.65 17.37
CA SER A 154 -6.33 -7.74 16.64
C SER A 154 -5.94 -7.65 15.17
N HIS A 155 -4.66 -7.44 14.86
CA HIS A 155 -4.13 -7.39 13.49
C HIS A 155 -4.44 -8.68 12.73
N ARG A 156 -4.15 -9.84 13.31
CA ARG A 156 -4.43 -11.15 12.71
C ARG A 156 -5.92 -11.35 12.45
N THR A 157 -6.77 -11.02 13.42
CA THR A 157 -8.22 -11.19 13.31
C THR A 157 -8.80 -10.28 12.22
N VAL A 158 -8.44 -8.99 12.21
CA VAL A 158 -8.90 -8.04 11.18
C VAL A 158 -8.38 -8.44 9.80
N ALA A 159 -7.14 -8.95 9.69
CA ALA A 159 -6.60 -9.47 8.42
C ALA A 159 -7.45 -10.63 7.87
N LEU A 160 -7.83 -11.59 8.71
CA LEU A 160 -8.68 -12.72 8.30
C LEU A 160 -10.07 -12.24 7.87
N VAL A 161 -10.68 -11.32 8.61
CA VAL A 161 -11.96 -10.72 8.25
C VAL A 161 -11.86 -9.99 6.91
N LEU A 162 -10.79 -9.24 6.68
CA LEU A 162 -10.57 -8.51 5.42
C LEU A 162 -10.39 -9.48 4.24
N ILE A 163 -9.66 -10.59 4.40
CA ILE A 163 -9.50 -11.62 3.36
C ILE A 163 -10.87 -12.22 3.00
N ILE A 164 -11.65 -12.65 3.99
CA ILE A 164 -12.99 -13.22 3.77
C ILE A 164 -13.88 -12.19 3.06
N TYR A 165 -13.82 -10.94 3.49
CA TYR A 165 -14.57 -9.83 2.90
C TYR A 165 -14.22 -9.64 1.40
N VAL A 166 -12.94 -9.61 1.06
CA VAL A 166 -12.49 -9.47 -0.34
C VAL A 166 -12.92 -10.68 -1.19
N LEU A 167 -12.84 -11.89 -0.63
CA LEU A 167 -13.30 -13.11 -1.32
C LEU A 167 -14.81 -13.06 -1.61
N ILE A 168 -15.63 -12.66 -0.63
CA ILE A 168 -17.08 -12.49 -0.81
C ILE A 168 -17.38 -11.45 -1.90
N LEU A 169 -16.72 -10.28 -1.86
CA LEU A 169 -16.91 -9.24 -2.87
C LEU A 169 -16.55 -9.74 -4.28
N THR A 170 -15.43 -10.45 -4.39
CA THR A 170 -14.96 -11.01 -5.66
C THR A 170 -15.96 -12.03 -6.19
N PHE A 171 -16.45 -12.92 -5.34
CA PHE A 171 -17.45 -13.92 -5.68
C PHE A 171 -18.79 -13.28 -6.11
N MET A 172 -19.28 -12.31 -5.35
CA MET A 172 -20.50 -11.56 -5.72
C MET A 172 -20.37 -10.85 -7.07
N ASN A 173 -19.19 -10.29 -7.37
CA ASN A 173 -18.93 -9.64 -8.64
C ASN A 173 -18.84 -10.65 -9.80
N TYR A 174 -18.27 -11.83 -9.53
CA TYR A 174 -18.22 -12.94 -10.49
C TYR A 174 -19.63 -13.43 -10.87
N LEU A 175 -20.47 -13.70 -9.87
CA LEU A 175 -21.86 -14.14 -10.10
C LEU A 175 -22.68 -13.13 -10.93
N LYS A 176 -22.45 -11.83 -10.74
CA LYS A 176 -23.14 -10.77 -11.52
C LYS A 176 -22.67 -10.64 -12.97
N LYS A 177 -21.50 -11.18 -13.31
CA LYS A 177 -21.00 -11.20 -14.70
C LYS A 177 -21.49 -12.40 -15.50
N VAL A 178 -21.92 -13.46 -14.79
CA VAL A 178 -22.40 -14.71 -15.40
C VAL A 178 -23.89 -14.65 -15.72
N HIS A 179 -24.62 -13.69 -15.14
CA HIS A 179 -26.01 -13.37 -15.43
C HIS A 179 -26.11 -11.98 -16.09
#